data_f5192ff2b845fe391faad197609e8b93
#
_entry.id   f5192ff2b845fe391faad197609e8b93
#
_cell.length_a   1.000
_cell.length_b   1.000
_cell.length_c   1.000
_cell.angle_alpha   90.00
_cell.angle_beta   90.00
_cell.angle_gamma   90.00
#
_symmetry.space_group_name_H-M   'P 1'
#
loop_
_entity.id
_entity.type
_entity.pdbx_description
1 polymer ?
#
loop_
_entity_poly.entity_id
_entity_poly.type
_entity_poly.pdbx_seq_one_letter_code
_entity_poly.pdbx_strand_id
1 'polypeptide(L)'
;MTVNIYDNANEMANILTETQQYIAWQNVFNAIQNDTDSKALFGEFQEIQMAVQQMMQSQQQPKPEQEKEWDAVAAKVQKDEKINALMEAEQALNTLLTELNDIVTKPVAEAYSKLQK
;
A
#
# COMPACT_ATOMS: atom_id res chain seq x y z
N MET A 1 -35.96 7.96 9.06
CA MET A 1 -34.70 8.52 9.58
C MET A 1 -33.51 7.93 8.84
N THR A 2 -32.68 8.80 8.25
CA THR A 2 -31.55 8.36 7.46
C THR A 2 -30.31 8.25 8.38
N VAL A 3 -29.69 7.09 8.37
CA VAL A 3 -28.45 6.89 9.13
C VAL A 3 -27.29 7.45 8.32
N ASN A 4 -26.51 8.35 8.91
CA ASN A 4 -25.39 8.98 8.22
C ASN A 4 -24.07 8.30 8.62
N ILE A 5 -23.80 7.17 7.95
CA ILE A 5 -22.57 6.40 8.16
C ILE A 5 -21.35 7.12 7.60
N TYR A 6 -21.56 8.00 6.63
CA TYR A 6 -20.45 8.70 5.95
C TYR A 6 -19.75 9.70 6.88
N ASP A 7 -20.49 10.36 7.78
CA ASP A 7 -19.87 11.24 8.76
C ASP A 7 -18.95 10.48 9.68
N ASN A 8 -19.37 9.28 10.11
CA ASN A 8 -18.53 8.44 10.96
C ASN A 8 -17.29 7.94 10.20
N ALA A 9 -17.46 7.61 8.93
CA ALA A 9 -16.33 7.19 8.08
C ALA A 9 -15.33 8.33 7.91
N ASN A 10 -15.81 9.54 7.67
CA ASN A 10 -14.93 10.71 7.53
C ASN A 10 -14.23 11.05 8.84
N GLU A 11 -14.91 10.91 9.98
CA GLU A 11 -14.30 11.09 11.29
C GLU A 11 -13.20 10.03 11.51
N MET A 12 -13.46 8.79 11.12
CA MET A 12 -12.47 7.73 11.20
C MET A 12 -11.23 8.06 10.35
N ALA A 13 -11.42 8.62 9.17
CA ALA A 13 -10.30 9.05 8.32
C ALA A 13 -9.45 10.11 9.00
N ASN A 14 -10.09 11.05 9.71
CA ASN A 14 -9.37 12.07 10.47
C ASN A 14 -8.58 11.46 11.63
N ILE A 15 -9.20 10.52 12.35
CA ILE A 15 -8.54 9.83 13.47
C ILE A 15 -7.38 8.98 12.96
N LEU A 16 -7.53 8.38 11.78
CA LEU A 16 -6.47 7.59 11.15
C LEU A 16 -5.17 8.39 11.02
N THR A 17 -5.28 9.68 10.66
CA THR A 17 -4.10 10.53 10.51
C THR A 17 -3.37 10.79 11.82
N GLU A 18 -4.00 10.49 12.96
CA GLU A 18 -3.41 10.67 14.29
C GLU A 18 -2.77 9.38 14.81
N THR A 19 -2.95 8.25 14.12
CA THR A 19 -2.36 6.98 14.55
C THR A 19 -0.86 6.96 14.34
N GLN A 20 -0.16 6.17 15.14
CA GLN A 20 1.29 6.01 15.01
C GLN A 20 1.66 5.43 13.64
N GLN A 21 0.87 4.49 13.16
CA GLN A 21 1.11 3.86 11.85
C GLN A 21 1.06 4.87 10.72
N TYR A 22 0.06 5.76 10.75
CA TYR A 22 -0.05 6.79 9.71
C TYR A 22 1.07 7.82 9.81
N ILE A 23 1.36 8.27 11.03
CA ILE A 23 2.42 9.28 11.26
C ILE A 23 3.78 8.72 10.80
N ALA A 24 4.08 7.46 11.14
CA ALA A 24 5.32 6.82 10.71
C ALA A 24 5.40 6.73 9.20
N TRP A 25 4.30 6.32 8.55
CA TRP A 25 4.23 6.26 7.09
C TRP A 25 4.46 7.63 6.46
N GLN A 26 3.78 8.66 6.98
CA GLN A 26 3.88 10.01 6.43
C GLN A 26 5.28 10.58 6.57
N ASN A 27 5.94 10.33 7.70
CA ASN A 27 7.30 10.81 7.93
C ASN A 27 8.28 10.21 6.94
N VAL A 28 8.17 8.90 6.68
CA VAL A 28 9.03 8.22 5.71
C VAL A 28 8.69 8.67 4.30
N PHE A 29 7.42 8.82 3.99
CA PHE A 29 6.98 9.32 2.69
C PHE A 29 7.57 10.69 2.41
N ASN A 30 7.52 11.60 3.39
CA ASN A 30 8.08 12.94 3.24
C ASN A 30 9.61 12.89 3.07
N ALA A 31 10.28 11.97 3.75
CA ALA A 31 11.73 11.81 3.62
C ALA A 31 12.11 11.42 2.19
N ILE A 32 11.34 10.51 1.58
CA ILE A 32 11.57 10.12 0.19
C ILE A 32 11.26 11.28 -0.75
N GLN A 33 10.17 12.00 -0.50
CA GLN A 33 9.77 13.12 -1.34
C GLN A 33 10.82 14.23 -1.37
N ASN A 34 11.56 14.39 -0.28
CA ASN A 34 12.61 15.40 -0.16
C ASN A 34 13.99 14.89 -0.58
N ASP A 35 14.11 13.62 -0.97
CA ASP A 35 15.36 13.02 -1.44
C ASP A 35 15.23 12.73 -2.93
N THR A 36 15.95 13.49 -3.75
CA THR A 36 15.84 13.41 -5.20
C THR A 36 16.12 12.00 -5.72
N ASP A 37 17.15 11.34 -5.20
CA ASP A 37 17.57 10.02 -5.67
C ASP A 37 16.56 8.95 -5.27
N SER A 38 16.11 8.94 -4.02
CA SER A 38 15.13 7.97 -3.52
C SER A 38 13.78 8.17 -4.22
N LYS A 39 13.39 9.43 -4.45
CA LYS A 39 12.13 9.73 -5.13
C LYS A 39 12.15 9.20 -6.57
N ALA A 40 13.24 9.42 -7.29
CA ALA A 40 13.38 8.94 -8.67
C ALA A 40 13.37 7.41 -8.72
N LEU A 41 14.10 6.77 -7.80
CA LEU A 41 14.17 5.31 -7.73
C LEU A 41 12.81 4.71 -7.40
N PHE A 42 12.09 5.30 -6.47
CA PHE A 42 10.76 4.83 -6.09
C PHE A 42 9.79 4.96 -7.27
N GLY A 43 9.88 6.05 -8.04
CA GLY A 43 9.08 6.24 -9.24
C GLY A 43 9.35 5.16 -10.30
N GLU A 44 10.62 4.82 -10.51
CA GLU A 44 10.97 3.72 -11.40
C GLU A 44 10.40 2.40 -10.93
N PHE A 45 10.47 2.14 -9.63
CA PHE A 45 9.95 0.93 -9.03
C PHE A 45 8.43 0.83 -9.22
N GLN A 46 7.71 1.93 -9.03
CA GLN A 46 6.26 1.96 -9.24
C GLN A 46 5.90 1.67 -10.70
N GLU A 47 6.65 2.24 -11.65
CA GLU A 47 6.44 1.98 -13.06
C GLU A 47 6.61 0.50 -13.41
N ILE A 48 7.61 -0.13 -12.81
CA ILE A 48 7.86 -1.57 -13.00
C ILE A 48 6.69 -2.38 -12.43
N GLN A 49 6.21 -2.03 -11.24
CA GLN A 49 5.07 -2.73 -10.64
C GLN A 49 3.83 -2.64 -11.52
N MET A 50 3.58 -1.47 -12.10
CA MET A 50 2.46 -1.29 -13.02
C MET A 50 2.63 -2.11 -14.30
N ALA A 51 3.84 -2.14 -14.84
CA ALA A 51 4.14 -2.93 -16.04
C ALA A 51 3.97 -4.42 -15.79
N VAL A 52 4.46 -4.92 -14.64
CA VAL A 52 4.30 -6.32 -14.26
C VAL A 52 2.83 -6.68 -14.13
N GLN A 53 2.04 -5.82 -13.47
CA GLN A 53 0.62 -6.06 -13.28
C GLN A 53 -0.10 -6.11 -14.63
N GLN A 54 0.23 -5.20 -15.54
CA GLN A 54 -0.35 -5.18 -16.88
C GLN A 54 0.00 -6.44 -17.67
N MET A 55 1.25 -6.90 -17.58
CA MET A 55 1.68 -8.11 -18.25
C MET A 55 0.98 -9.35 -17.71
N MET A 56 0.76 -9.40 -16.39
CA MET A 56 0.02 -10.50 -15.78
C MET A 56 -1.42 -10.56 -16.29
N GLN A 57 -2.06 -9.40 -16.42
CA GLN A 57 -3.42 -9.32 -16.92
C GLN A 57 -3.51 -9.72 -18.40
N SER A 58 -2.49 -9.38 -19.19
CA SER A 58 -2.44 -9.68 -20.63
C SER A 58 -1.83 -11.04 -20.91
N GLN A 59 -1.37 -11.75 -19.90
CA GLN A 59 -0.66 -13.04 -20.05
C GLN A 59 0.59 -12.91 -20.90
N GLN A 60 1.22 -11.75 -20.85
CA GLN A 60 2.49 -11.51 -21.54
C GLN A 60 3.65 -11.78 -20.59
N GLN A 61 4.76 -12.22 -21.14
CA GLN A 61 5.98 -12.42 -20.36
C GLN A 61 6.97 -11.29 -20.66
N PRO A 62 7.76 -10.88 -19.65
CA PRO A 62 8.74 -9.83 -19.86
C PRO A 62 9.85 -10.29 -20.79
N LYS A 63 10.38 -9.35 -21.58
CA LYS A 63 11.53 -9.59 -22.42
C LYS A 63 12.80 -9.68 -21.54
N PRO A 64 13.84 -10.42 -21.98
CA PRO A 64 15.07 -10.52 -21.19
C PRO A 64 15.70 -9.18 -20.84
N GLU A 65 15.60 -8.19 -21.73
CA GLU A 65 16.11 -6.84 -21.49
C GLU A 65 15.36 -6.16 -20.37
N GLN A 66 14.03 -6.34 -20.31
CA GLN A 66 13.19 -5.79 -19.25
C GLN A 66 13.52 -6.44 -17.91
N GLU A 67 13.72 -7.75 -17.89
CA GLU A 67 14.09 -8.46 -16.67
C GLU A 67 15.40 -7.95 -16.09
N LYS A 68 16.40 -7.69 -16.94
CA LYS A 68 17.67 -7.14 -16.49
C LYS A 68 17.50 -5.77 -15.88
N GLU A 69 16.70 -4.91 -16.52
CA GLU A 69 16.44 -3.57 -16.04
C GLU A 69 15.70 -3.60 -14.70
N TRP A 70 14.70 -4.48 -14.63
CA TRP A 70 13.89 -4.62 -13.39
C TRP A 70 14.73 -5.17 -12.25
N ASP A 71 15.60 -6.15 -12.53
CA ASP A 71 16.49 -6.71 -11.50
C ASP A 71 17.45 -5.66 -10.99
N ALA A 72 17.96 -4.79 -11.87
CA ALA A 72 18.87 -3.71 -11.48
C ALA A 72 18.15 -2.71 -10.56
N VAL A 73 16.92 -2.34 -10.89
CA VAL A 73 16.12 -1.44 -10.07
C VAL A 73 15.80 -2.09 -8.72
N ALA A 74 15.42 -3.37 -8.72
CA ALA A 74 15.11 -4.09 -7.48
C ALA A 74 16.32 -4.14 -6.57
N ALA A 75 17.53 -4.33 -7.11
CA ALA A 75 18.75 -4.34 -6.32
C ALA A 75 19.01 -2.98 -5.68
N LYS A 76 18.76 -1.90 -6.41
CA LYS A 76 18.90 -0.55 -5.86
C LYS A 76 17.87 -0.26 -4.77
N VAL A 77 16.63 -0.73 -4.97
CA VAL A 77 15.56 -0.56 -3.98
C VAL A 77 15.93 -1.28 -2.68
N GLN A 78 16.48 -2.49 -2.76
CA GLN A 78 16.88 -3.24 -1.58
C GLN A 78 17.96 -2.53 -0.76
N LYS A 79 18.78 -1.70 -1.40
CA LYS A 79 19.85 -0.96 -0.74
C LYS A 79 19.41 0.41 -0.26
N ASP A 80 18.24 0.89 -0.67
CA ASP A 80 17.74 2.20 -0.28
C ASP A 80 17.01 2.09 1.06
N GLU A 81 17.61 2.64 2.11
CA GLU A 81 17.07 2.56 3.46
C GLU A 81 15.72 3.26 3.59
N LYS A 82 15.54 4.38 2.86
CA LYS A 82 14.29 5.14 2.94
C LYS A 82 13.14 4.39 2.29
N ILE A 83 13.38 3.75 1.15
CA ILE A 83 12.35 2.97 0.48
C ILE A 83 11.99 1.73 1.31
N ASN A 84 12.99 1.07 1.91
CA ASN A 84 12.74 -0.08 2.79
C ASN A 84 11.91 0.34 4.01
N ALA A 85 12.23 1.50 4.60
CA ALA A 85 11.46 2.02 5.72
C ALA A 85 10.03 2.34 5.30
N LEU A 86 9.83 2.85 4.08
CA LEU A 86 8.48 3.09 3.54
C LEU A 86 7.69 1.79 3.41
N MET A 87 8.32 0.74 2.91
CA MET A 87 7.66 -0.55 2.75
C MET A 87 7.22 -1.12 4.09
N GLU A 88 8.08 -1.01 5.12
CA GLU A 88 7.72 -1.44 6.47
C GLU A 88 6.57 -0.62 7.03
N ALA A 89 6.61 0.70 6.84
CA ALA A 89 5.56 1.58 7.32
C ALA A 89 4.23 1.32 6.59
N GLU A 90 4.30 1.04 5.27
CA GLU A 90 3.11 0.68 4.49
C GLU A 90 2.50 -0.63 4.99
N GLN A 91 3.32 -1.60 5.32
CA GLN A 91 2.83 -2.88 5.83
C GLN A 91 2.08 -2.68 7.15
N ALA A 92 2.65 -1.89 8.06
CA ALA A 92 2.00 -1.60 9.33
C ALA A 92 0.68 -0.85 9.12
N LEU A 93 0.67 0.12 8.21
CA LEU A 93 -0.53 0.89 7.90
C LEU A 93 -1.60 -0.01 7.24
N ASN A 94 -1.19 -0.87 6.33
CA ASN A 94 -2.12 -1.80 5.67
C ASN A 94 -2.72 -2.80 6.65
N THR A 95 -1.95 -3.25 7.64
CA THR A 95 -2.47 -4.12 8.70
C THR A 95 -3.56 -3.40 9.48
N LEU A 96 -3.34 -2.13 9.83
CA LEU A 96 -4.35 -1.31 10.52
C LEU A 96 -5.60 -1.15 9.65
N LEU A 97 -5.42 -0.83 8.36
CA LEU A 97 -6.55 -0.67 7.44
C LEU A 97 -7.34 -1.97 7.27
N THR A 98 -6.64 -3.10 7.21
CA THR A 98 -7.29 -4.41 7.13
C THR A 98 -8.11 -4.69 8.38
N GLU A 99 -7.58 -4.39 9.55
CA GLU A 99 -8.29 -4.56 10.81
C GLU A 99 -9.55 -3.68 10.86
N LEU A 100 -9.43 -2.42 10.41
CA LEU A 100 -10.58 -1.52 10.34
C LEU A 100 -11.63 -2.03 9.36
N ASN A 101 -11.20 -2.55 8.22
CA ASN A 101 -12.11 -3.14 7.25
C ASN A 101 -12.84 -4.36 7.85
N ASP A 102 -12.12 -5.19 8.59
CA ASP A 102 -12.71 -6.37 9.23
C ASP A 102 -13.77 -5.97 10.26
N ILE A 103 -13.50 -4.90 11.01
CA ILE A 103 -14.47 -4.39 11.98
C ILE A 103 -15.73 -3.88 11.28
N VAL A 104 -15.55 -3.11 10.22
CA VAL A 104 -16.67 -2.53 9.47
C VAL A 104 -17.53 -3.60 8.80
N THR A 105 -16.88 -4.65 8.27
CA THR A 105 -17.59 -5.71 7.55
C THR A 105 -18.04 -6.86 8.43
N LYS A 106 -17.71 -6.84 9.70
CA LYS A 106 -18.02 -7.92 10.64
C LYS A 106 -19.50 -8.32 10.64
N PRO A 107 -20.46 -7.39 10.67
CA PRO A 107 -21.86 -7.80 10.66
C PRO A 107 -22.25 -8.59 9.42
N VAL A 108 -21.69 -8.23 8.26
CA VAL A 108 -21.95 -8.94 7.00
C VAL A 108 -21.32 -10.32 7.04
N ALA A 109 -20.07 -10.41 7.51
CA ALA A 109 -19.35 -11.68 7.62
C ALA A 109 -20.07 -12.65 8.57
N GLU A 110 -20.57 -12.15 9.70
CA GLU A 110 -21.31 -12.96 10.65
C GLU A 110 -22.60 -13.50 10.08
N ALA A 111 -23.29 -12.65 9.29
CA ALA A 111 -24.53 -13.07 8.64
C ALA A 111 -24.27 -14.24 7.66
N TYR A 112 -23.22 -14.13 6.86
CA TYR A 112 -22.88 -15.19 5.91
C TYR A 112 -22.42 -16.46 6.61
N SER A 113 -21.73 -16.35 7.75
CA SER A 113 -21.26 -17.54 8.48
C SER A 113 -22.43 -18.40 8.98
N LYS A 114 -23.61 -17.80 9.19
CA LYS A 114 -24.80 -18.54 9.62
C LYS A 114 -25.36 -19.43 8.51
N LEU A 115 -25.03 -19.16 7.25
CA LEU A 115 -25.45 -19.97 6.12
C LEU A 115 -24.52 -21.16 5.88
N GLN A 116 -23.33 -21.12 6.45
CA GLN A 116 -22.35 -22.21 6.35
C GLN A 116 -22.49 -23.10 7.56
N LYS A 117 -22.69 -24.40 7.29
CA LYS A 117 -22.76 -25.40 8.35
C LYS A 117 -21.73 -26.48 8.12
#